data_486ce0966f6c1288d87a620fed57f9d9
#
_entry.id   486ce0966f6c1288d87a620fed57f9d9
#
_cell.length_a   1.000
_cell.length_b   1.000
_cell.length_c   1.000
_cell.angle_alpha   90.00
_cell.angle_beta   90.00
_cell.angle_gamma   90.00
#
_symmetry.space_group_name_H-M   'P 1'
#
loop_
_entity.id
_entity.type
_entity.pdbx_description
1 polymer ?
#
loop_
_entity_poly.entity_id
_entity_poly.type
_entity_poly.pdbx_seq_one_letter_code
_entity_poly.pdbx_strand_id
1 'polypeptide(L)'
;RRRQRQMCIRDRSQHKGNITFEITPQHLTIYAPDCYDKLGTYAQMNPPIRDKSHYDRLWYAVKNNINDTIGSDHAPHLKANKDKEYPNSPSGMPGVQTLMPVMLNHVNDGKLSLNQLMNLVCENPIKIFGIKNKGFIKEGYDADFTIVDMNKKILIKNENIESKCGWSPFNDVEFKGTPV
;
A
#
# COMPACT_ATOMS: atom_id res chain seq x y z
N ARG A 1 -17.75 -10.57 -5.64
CA ARG A 1 -16.52 -9.93 -5.10
C ARG A 1 -15.50 -9.53 -6.19
N ARG A 2 -15.43 -10.21 -7.34
CA ARG A 2 -14.57 -9.80 -8.47
C ARG A 2 -14.91 -8.42 -9.05
N ARG A 3 -16.15 -7.99 -8.98
CA ARG A 3 -16.63 -6.71 -9.51
C ARG A 3 -16.32 -5.51 -8.62
N GLN A 4 -16.03 -5.72 -7.35
CA GLN A 4 -16.00 -4.65 -6.35
C GLN A 4 -14.91 -3.60 -6.61
N ARG A 5 -13.68 -3.98 -7.01
CA ARG A 5 -12.59 -3.02 -7.30
C ARG A 5 -12.76 -2.29 -8.63
N GLN A 6 -13.14 -3.00 -9.69
CA GLN A 6 -13.46 -2.34 -10.94
C GLN A 6 -14.71 -1.46 -10.80
N MET A 7 -15.68 -1.87 -9.96
CA MET A 7 -16.80 -1.03 -9.56
C MET A 7 -16.34 0.22 -8.83
N CYS A 8 -15.48 0.12 -7.81
CA CYS A 8 -15.01 1.29 -7.05
C CYS A 8 -14.31 2.31 -7.94
N ILE A 9 -13.41 1.89 -8.84
CA ILE A 9 -12.76 2.78 -9.80
C ILE A 9 -13.79 3.43 -10.72
N ARG A 10 -14.75 2.65 -11.24
CA ARG A 10 -15.81 3.13 -12.11
C ARG A 10 -16.76 4.07 -11.38
N ASP A 11 -17.21 3.67 -10.19
CA ASP A 11 -18.15 4.45 -9.38
C ASP A 11 -17.53 5.78 -8.94
N ARG A 12 -16.26 5.76 -8.53
CA ARG A 12 -15.52 6.98 -8.15
C ARG A 12 -15.34 7.93 -9.33
N SER A 13 -15.07 7.41 -10.54
CA SER A 13 -14.96 8.24 -11.73
C SER A 13 -16.27 8.91 -12.14
N GLN A 14 -17.40 8.29 -11.81
CA GLN A 14 -18.75 8.77 -12.11
C GLN A 14 -19.38 9.62 -10.99
N HIS A 15 -19.01 9.38 -9.73
CA HIS A 15 -19.61 9.97 -8.53
C HIS A 15 -18.58 10.67 -7.64
N LYS A 16 -17.90 11.68 -8.17
CA LYS A 16 -16.91 12.45 -7.42
C LYS A 16 -17.51 13.10 -6.17
N GLY A 17 -16.94 12.81 -5.01
CA GLY A 17 -17.27 13.47 -3.75
C GLY A 17 -17.99 12.60 -2.71
N ASN A 18 -18.78 11.60 -3.13
CA ASN A 18 -19.58 10.78 -2.20
C ASN A 18 -19.01 9.37 -1.96
N ILE A 19 -18.04 8.95 -2.76
CA ILE A 19 -17.43 7.63 -2.67
C ILE A 19 -15.91 7.83 -2.65
N THR A 20 -15.26 7.28 -1.63
CA THR A 20 -13.80 7.22 -1.54
C THR A 20 -13.32 5.79 -1.62
N PHE A 21 -12.13 5.56 -2.17
CA PHE A 21 -11.52 4.25 -2.13
C PHE A 21 -9.99 4.31 -1.96
N GLU A 22 -9.50 3.27 -1.33
CA GLU A 22 -8.11 3.08 -0.97
C GLU A 22 -7.47 2.00 -1.85
N ILE A 23 -6.20 2.15 -2.17
CA ILE A 23 -5.36 1.13 -2.79
C ILE A 23 -4.22 0.81 -1.82
N THR A 24 -3.78 -0.45 -1.79
CA THR A 24 -2.66 -0.85 -0.93
C THR A 24 -1.37 -0.97 -1.73
N PRO A 25 -0.19 -0.74 -1.11
CA PRO A 25 1.11 -0.94 -1.76
C PRO A 25 1.29 -2.35 -2.33
N GLN A 26 0.76 -3.37 -1.66
CA GLN A 26 0.83 -4.75 -2.11
C GLN A 26 0.21 -4.93 -3.50
N HIS A 27 -0.97 -4.35 -3.73
CA HIS A 27 -1.65 -4.43 -5.01
C HIS A 27 -1.03 -3.57 -6.11
N LEU A 28 -0.18 -2.60 -5.74
CA LEU A 28 0.61 -1.78 -6.66
C LEU A 28 2.00 -2.37 -6.95
N THR A 29 2.38 -3.45 -6.26
CA THR A 29 3.74 -4.00 -6.34
C THR A 29 3.77 -5.42 -6.87
N ILE A 30 2.85 -6.28 -6.44
CA ILE A 30 2.80 -7.69 -6.82
C ILE A 30 1.50 -8.04 -7.55
N TYR A 31 1.54 -9.04 -8.42
CA TYR A 31 0.38 -9.52 -9.18
C TYR A 31 0.45 -11.04 -9.38
N ALA A 32 -0.72 -11.64 -9.66
CA ALA A 32 -0.84 -13.07 -9.94
C ALA A 32 -0.46 -13.40 -11.40
N PRO A 33 0.03 -14.62 -11.69
CA PRO A 33 0.19 -15.76 -10.76
C PRO A 33 1.45 -15.68 -9.89
N ASP A 34 2.47 -14.92 -10.31
CA ASP A 34 3.84 -14.90 -9.77
C ASP A 34 3.90 -14.73 -8.25
N CYS A 35 3.02 -13.90 -7.67
CA CYS A 35 3.02 -13.69 -6.22
C CYS A 35 2.57 -14.95 -5.46
N TYR A 36 1.64 -15.72 -6.01
CA TYR A 36 1.19 -16.97 -5.39
C TYR A 36 2.21 -18.09 -5.57
N ASP A 37 2.89 -18.15 -6.73
CA ASP A 37 3.94 -19.12 -6.99
C ASP A 37 5.14 -18.92 -6.04
N LYS A 38 5.46 -17.65 -5.72
CA LYS A 38 6.60 -17.30 -4.84
C LYS A 38 6.26 -17.34 -3.36
N LEU A 39 5.07 -16.88 -2.98
CA LEU A 39 4.72 -16.64 -1.58
C LEU A 39 3.67 -17.64 -1.05
N GLY A 40 3.03 -18.43 -1.91
CA GLY A 40 1.98 -19.37 -1.49
C GLY A 40 0.87 -18.69 -0.68
N THR A 41 0.55 -19.22 0.48
CA THR A 41 -0.49 -18.69 1.39
C THR A 41 -0.14 -17.31 1.95
N TYR A 42 1.14 -16.92 1.97
CA TYR A 42 1.56 -15.58 2.38
C TYR A 42 1.08 -14.49 1.40
N ALA A 43 0.82 -14.83 0.13
CA ALA A 43 0.19 -13.92 -0.84
C ALA A 43 -1.33 -13.78 -0.67
N GLN A 44 -1.95 -14.59 0.20
CA GLN A 44 -3.38 -14.56 0.43
C GLN A 44 -3.77 -13.32 1.23
N MET A 45 -4.58 -12.45 0.60
CA MET A 45 -5.18 -11.28 1.25
C MET A 45 -6.58 -11.02 0.69
N ASN A 46 -7.31 -10.10 1.28
CA ASN A 46 -8.67 -9.76 0.89
C ASN A 46 -8.83 -8.23 0.76
N PRO A 47 -9.09 -7.73 -0.45
CA PRO A 47 -9.36 -8.46 -1.71
C PRO A 47 -8.11 -9.16 -2.24
N PRO A 48 -8.27 -10.30 -2.93
CA PRO A 48 -7.11 -11.06 -3.40
C PRO A 48 -6.33 -10.31 -4.48
N ILE A 49 -5.02 -10.55 -4.52
CA ILE A 49 -4.16 -10.07 -5.59
C ILE A 49 -4.57 -10.74 -6.90
N ARG A 50 -4.69 -9.94 -7.95
CA ARG A 50 -5.15 -10.37 -9.27
C ARG A 50 -4.00 -10.31 -10.28
N ASP A 51 -4.33 -10.71 -11.50
CA ASP A 51 -3.43 -10.69 -12.63
C ASP A 51 -2.97 -9.28 -13.03
N LYS A 52 -2.03 -9.23 -13.95
CA LYS A 52 -1.41 -8.00 -14.42
C LYS A 52 -2.42 -6.97 -14.96
N SER A 53 -3.51 -7.40 -15.56
CA SER A 53 -4.51 -6.46 -16.08
C SER A 53 -5.17 -5.64 -14.97
N HIS A 54 -5.40 -6.25 -13.80
CA HIS A 54 -5.88 -5.55 -12.61
C HIS A 54 -4.83 -4.60 -12.02
N TYR A 55 -3.57 -5.05 -11.95
CA TYR A 55 -2.44 -4.23 -11.54
C TYR A 55 -2.32 -2.97 -12.42
N ASP A 56 -2.37 -3.11 -13.74
CA ASP A 56 -2.29 -2.00 -14.68
C ASP A 56 -3.46 -1.01 -14.50
N ARG A 57 -4.67 -1.52 -14.19
CA ARG A 57 -5.85 -0.69 -13.89
C ARG A 57 -5.71 0.08 -12.58
N LEU A 58 -5.09 -0.49 -11.56
CA LEU A 58 -4.81 0.23 -10.31
C LEU A 58 -3.80 1.35 -10.53
N TRP A 59 -2.75 1.11 -11.31
CA TRP A 59 -1.81 2.16 -11.69
C TRP A 59 -2.44 3.24 -12.57
N TYR A 60 -3.36 2.86 -13.45
CA TYR A 60 -4.17 3.84 -14.18
C TYR A 60 -4.96 4.74 -13.22
N ALA A 61 -5.56 4.16 -12.18
CA ALA A 61 -6.29 4.94 -11.18
C ALA A 61 -5.37 5.92 -10.41
N VAL A 62 -4.19 5.48 -10.01
CA VAL A 62 -3.19 6.34 -9.35
C VAL A 62 -2.76 7.48 -10.27
N LYS A 63 -2.37 7.17 -11.50
CA LYS A 63 -1.90 8.17 -12.47
C LYS A 63 -2.94 9.23 -12.82
N ASN A 64 -4.23 8.87 -12.77
CA ASN A 64 -5.34 9.77 -13.09
C ASN A 64 -6.01 10.37 -11.84
N ASN A 65 -5.41 10.22 -10.65
CA ASN A 65 -5.92 10.73 -9.37
C ASN A 65 -7.38 10.28 -9.10
N ILE A 66 -7.69 9.04 -9.45
CA ILE A 66 -9.03 8.47 -9.24
C ILE A 66 -9.15 7.90 -7.82
N ASN A 67 -8.10 7.24 -7.30
CA ASN A 67 -8.07 6.77 -5.91
C ASN A 67 -7.85 7.94 -4.95
N ASP A 68 -8.38 7.79 -3.76
CA ASP A 68 -8.34 8.84 -2.75
C ASP A 68 -7.15 8.68 -1.79
N THR A 69 -6.83 7.44 -1.40
CA THR A 69 -5.78 7.17 -0.41
C THR A 69 -4.96 5.94 -0.77
N ILE A 70 -3.79 5.85 -0.15
CA ILE A 70 -2.98 4.65 -0.04
C ILE A 70 -3.00 4.21 1.43
N GLY A 71 -3.45 2.99 1.69
CA GLY A 71 -3.46 2.42 3.03
C GLY A 71 -2.69 1.12 3.10
N SER A 72 -2.19 0.77 4.27
CA SER A 72 -1.34 -0.41 4.47
C SER A 72 -2.10 -1.73 4.46
N ASP A 73 -3.39 -1.70 4.79
CA ASP A 73 -4.19 -2.91 5.07
C ASP A 73 -3.41 -3.90 5.97
N HIS A 74 -2.82 -3.35 7.05
CA HIS A 74 -1.94 -4.09 7.93
C HIS A 74 -2.69 -5.19 8.70
N ALA A 75 -2.50 -6.44 8.28
CA ALA A 75 -3.08 -7.62 8.91
C ALA A 75 -1.96 -8.60 9.31
N PRO A 76 -1.36 -8.42 10.51
CA PRO A 76 -0.14 -9.10 10.93
C PRO A 76 -0.43 -10.49 11.53
N HIS A 77 -0.95 -11.41 10.73
CA HIS A 77 -1.12 -12.79 11.15
C HIS A 77 0.23 -13.47 11.44
N LEU A 78 0.31 -14.25 12.51
CA LEU A 78 1.52 -14.98 12.86
C LEU A 78 1.88 -16.01 11.77
N LYS A 79 3.18 -16.29 11.60
CA LYS A 79 3.69 -17.30 10.66
C LYS A 79 2.97 -18.63 10.79
N ALA A 80 2.84 -19.16 12.01
CA ALA A 80 2.14 -20.42 12.28
C ALA A 80 0.69 -20.48 11.76
N ASN A 81 0.04 -19.33 11.60
CA ASN A 81 -1.28 -19.26 10.98
C ASN A 81 -1.19 -19.15 9.46
N LYS A 82 -0.19 -18.43 8.94
CA LYS A 82 0.04 -18.29 7.49
C LYS A 82 0.56 -19.58 6.86
N ASP A 83 1.27 -20.42 7.62
CA ASP A 83 1.80 -21.71 7.18
C ASP A 83 0.71 -22.79 6.97
N LYS A 84 -0.51 -22.53 7.44
CA LYS A 84 -1.64 -23.43 7.19
C LYS A 84 -1.98 -23.47 5.71
N GLU A 85 -2.37 -24.65 5.24
CA GLU A 85 -2.84 -24.80 3.85
C GLU A 85 -4.14 -24.05 3.62
N TYR A 86 -4.35 -23.64 2.37
CA TYR A 86 -5.62 -23.08 1.92
C TYR A 86 -6.74 -24.13 2.06
N PRO A 87 -7.94 -23.78 2.60
CA PRO A 87 -8.41 -22.42 2.92
C PRO A 87 -8.19 -21.98 4.38
N ASN A 88 -7.43 -22.72 5.18
CA ASN A 88 -7.28 -22.52 6.62
C ASN A 88 -6.28 -21.39 6.96
N SER A 89 -5.45 -20.97 6.01
CA SER A 89 -4.58 -19.81 6.18
C SER A 89 -5.41 -18.52 6.16
N PRO A 90 -5.23 -17.60 7.13
CA PRO A 90 -5.97 -16.35 7.15
C PRO A 90 -5.54 -15.41 6.02
N SER A 91 -6.49 -14.65 5.51
CA SER A 91 -6.23 -13.59 4.52
C SER A 91 -5.67 -12.35 5.20
N GLY A 92 -4.57 -11.82 4.69
CA GLY A 92 -3.95 -10.58 5.14
C GLY A 92 -2.44 -10.63 5.10
N MET A 93 -1.84 -9.45 4.99
CA MET A 93 -0.40 -9.21 4.96
C MET A 93 -0.02 -8.07 5.92
N PRO A 94 1.15 -8.11 6.57
CA PRO A 94 1.68 -6.94 7.23
C PRO A 94 2.12 -5.91 6.18
N GLY A 95 1.88 -4.61 6.46
CA GLY A 95 2.14 -3.58 5.47
C GLY A 95 2.56 -2.22 6.05
N VAL A 96 2.30 -1.95 7.34
CA VAL A 96 2.50 -0.61 7.90
C VAL A 96 3.96 -0.15 7.82
N GLN A 97 4.91 -1.01 8.17
CA GLN A 97 6.35 -0.68 8.16
C GLN A 97 6.90 -0.51 6.74
N THR A 98 6.36 -1.26 5.77
CA THR A 98 6.85 -1.26 4.40
C THR A 98 6.11 -0.30 3.46
N LEU A 99 5.01 0.33 3.92
CA LEU A 99 4.22 1.23 3.08
C LEU A 99 5.08 2.32 2.45
N MET A 100 5.79 3.10 3.27
CA MET A 100 6.58 4.23 2.75
C MET A 100 7.77 3.77 1.90
N PRO A 101 8.62 2.82 2.29
CA PRO A 101 9.69 2.32 1.43
C PRO A 101 9.20 1.83 0.06
N VAL A 102 8.12 1.06 0.01
CA VAL A 102 7.54 0.56 -1.23
C VAL A 102 7.05 1.72 -2.11
N MET A 103 6.32 2.67 -1.55
CA MET A 103 5.76 3.78 -2.31
C MET A 103 6.82 4.79 -2.76
N LEU A 104 7.85 5.04 -1.94
CA LEU A 104 9.00 5.88 -2.32
C LEU A 104 9.82 5.24 -3.45
N ASN A 105 9.95 3.90 -3.44
CA ASN A 105 10.55 3.20 -4.57
C ASN A 105 9.74 3.41 -5.86
N HIS A 106 8.41 3.34 -5.79
CA HIS A 106 7.57 3.64 -6.95
C HIS A 106 7.69 5.09 -7.44
N VAL A 107 7.96 6.05 -6.53
CA VAL A 107 8.32 7.43 -6.92
C VAL A 107 9.67 7.44 -7.66
N ASN A 108 10.68 6.75 -7.14
CA ASN A 108 11.99 6.62 -7.79
C ASN A 108 11.90 5.96 -9.17
N ASP A 109 10.98 5.00 -9.33
CA ASP A 109 10.69 4.34 -10.61
C ASP A 109 9.87 5.21 -11.59
N GLY A 110 9.50 6.44 -11.18
CA GLY A 110 8.70 7.36 -12.00
C GLY A 110 7.25 6.94 -12.21
N LYS A 111 6.73 6.01 -11.40
CA LYS A 111 5.33 5.54 -11.51
C LYS A 111 4.32 6.54 -11.00
N LEU A 112 4.71 7.36 -10.01
CA LEU A 112 3.96 8.50 -9.50
C LEU A 112 4.93 9.58 -9.02
N SER A 113 4.49 10.84 -8.93
CA SER A 113 5.29 11.91 -8.35
C SER A 113 5.26 11.89 -6.83
N LEU A 114 6.25 12.52 -6.20
CA LEU A 114 6.27 12.70 -4.74
C LEU A 114 5.02 13.48 -4.27
N ASN A 115 4.61 14.51 -5.00
CA ASN A 115 3.40 15.27 -4.68
C ASN A 115 2.13 14.39 -4.73
N GLN A 116 2.02 13.51 -5.73
CA GLN A 116 0.90 12.55 -5.76
C GLN A 116 0.93 11.62 -4.55
N LEU A 117 2.11 11.11 -4.16
CA LEU A 117 2.23 10.29 -2.97
C LEU A 117 1.79 11.06 -1.72
N MET A 118 2.28 12.30 -1.53
CA MET A 118 1.89 13.15 -0.39
C MET A 118 0.38 13.38 -0.33
N ASN A 119 -0.26 13.64 -1.47
CA ASN A 119 -1.71 13.77 -1.51
C ASN A 119 -2.41 12.48 -1.02
N LEU A 120 -1.94 11.31 -1.45
CA LEU A 120 -2.56 10.02 -1.15
C LEU A 120 -2.35 9.54 0.29
N VAL A 121 -1.25 9.92 0.95
CA VAL A 121 -0.91 9.43 2.30
C VAL A 121 -1.05 10.49 3.40
N CYS A 122 -1.12 11.78 3.05
CA CYS A 122 -1.23 12.88 4.01
C CYS A 122 -2.50 13.71 3.78
N GLU A 123 -2.61 14.44 2.66
CA GLU A 123 -3.66 15.44 2.49
C GLU A 123 -5.07 14.83 2.36
N ASN A 124 -5.23 13.81 1.52
CA ASN A 124 -6.53 13.21 1.30
C ASN A 124 -7.08 12.49 2.54
N PRO A 125 -6.29 11.68 3.30
CA PRO A 125 -6.73 11.14 4.57
C PRO A 125 -7.25 12.20 5.53
N ILE A 126 -6.54 13.33 5.64
CA ILE A 126 -6.95 14.44 6.52
C ILE A 126 -8.29 15.02 6.10
N LYS A 127 -8.50 15.25 4.82
CA LYS A 127 -9.77 15.76 4.27
C LYS A 127 -10.91 14.76 4.50
N ILE A 128 -10.66 13.47 4.26
CA ILE A 128 -11.67 12.40 4.37
C ILE A 128 -12.08 12.17 5.83
N PHE A 129 -11.12 12.13 6.74
CA PHE A 129 -11.37 11.83 8.16
C PHE A 129 -11.57 13.09 9.02
N GLY A 130 -11.50 14.29 8.44
CA GLY A 130 -11.70 15.55 9.16
C GLY A 130 -10.65 15.82 10.24
N ILE A 131 -9.40 15.37 10.00
CA ILE A 131 -8.30 15.56 10.97
C ILE A 131 -7.88 17.03 10.94
N LYS A 132 -7.78 17.64 12.13
CA LYS A 132 -7.43 19.06 12.24
C LYS A 132 -5.94 19.25 12.47
N ASN A 133 -5.43 20.38 11.98
CA ASN A 133 -4.06 20.87 12.21
C ASN A 133 -2.93 19.92 11.79
N LYS A 134 -3.17 19.02 10.82
CA LYS A 134 -2.17 18.06 10.31
C LYS A 134 -2.10 18.07 8.79
N GLY A 135 -1.06 17.43 8.24
CA GLY A 135 -0.88 17.12 6.82
C GLY A 135 -0.33 18.25 5.95
N PHE A 136 -0.10 19.42 6.52
CA PHE A 136 0.50 20.54 5.83
C PHE A 136 1.59 21.18 6.69
N ILE A 137 2.69 21.59 6.06
CA ILE A 137 3.69 22.44 6.70
C ILE A 137 3.16 23.87 6.67
N LYS A 138 2.50 24.25 7.76
CA LYS A 138 1.81 25.54 7.87
C LYS A 138 1.84 26.03 9.31
N GLU A 139 1.95 27.37 9.48
CA GLU A 139 1.87 28.01 10.79
C GLU A 139 0.54 27.66 11.50
N GLY A 140 0.61 27.30 12.77
CA GLY A 140 -0.53 26.87 13.57
C GLY A 140 -0.93 25.38 13.42
N TYR A 141 -0.16 24.62 12.61
CA TYR A 141 -0.32 23.17 12.47
C TYR A 141 0.67 22.42 13.35
N ASP A 142 0.34 21.15 13.66
CA ASP A 142 1.23 20.28 14.41
C ASP A 142 2.52 20.02 13.62
N ALA A 143 3.65 20.07 14.30
CA ALA A 143 4.98 19.87 13.71
C ALA A 143 5.33 18.38 13.59
N ASP A 144 4.45 17.61 12.96
CA ASP A 144 4.67 16.17 12.68
C ASP A 144 5.32 16.03 11.31
N PHE A 145 6.61 15.71 11.29
CA PHE A 145 7.39 15.60 10.05
C PHE A 145 7.91 14.17 9.86
N THR A 146 7.91 13.74 8.62
CA THR A 146 8.65 12.55 8.19
C THR A 146 9.75 13.00 7.25
N ILE A 147 11.00 12.78 7.64
CA ILE A 147 12.17 13.04 6.79
C ILE A 147 12.42 11.77 5.98
N VAL A 148 12.62 11.91 4.67
CA VAL A 148 12.87 10.79 3.77
C VAL A 148 14.19 11.00 3.01
N ASP A 149 14.99 9.93 2.91
CA ASP A 149 16.13 9.87 2.00
C ASP A 149 15.73 9.11 0.74
N MET A 150 15.58 9.83 -0.37
CA MET A 150 15.15 9.26 -1.65
C MET A 150 16.20 8.36 -2.30
N ASN A 151 17.46 8.46 -1.88
CA ASN A 151 18.58 7.69 -2.45
C ASN A 151 18.96 6.47 -1.62
N LYS A 152 18.62 6.47 -0.34
CA LYS A 152 18.96 5.38 0.57
C LYS A 152 18.23 4.10 0.18
N LYS A 153 18.97 3.01 0.07
CA LYS A 153 18.43 1.68 -0.18
C LYS A 153 18.12 0.98 1.13
N ILE A 154 17.04 0.25 1.15
CA ILE A 154 16.65 -0.59 2.28
C ILE A 154 16.30 -2.00 1.78
N LEU A 155 16.98 -3.01 2.31
CA LEU A 155 16.65 -4.41 2.10
C LEU A 155 15.65 -4.84 3.19
N ILE A 156 14.46 -5.21 2.79
CA ILE A 156 13.46 -5.71 3.74
C ILE A 156 13.86 -7.13 4.17
N LYS A 157 13.98 -7.33 5.48
CA LYS A 157 14.28 -8.64 6.08
C LYS A 157 13.24 -8.94 7.15
N ASN A 158 12.78 -10.19 7.21
CA ASN A 158 11.82 -10.64 8.23
C ASN A 158 12.31 -10.41 9.66
N GLU A 159 13.62 -10.51 9.89
CA GLU A 159 14.27 -10.27 11.18
C GLU A 159 14.18 -8.82 11.64
N ASN A 160 14.01 -7.87 10.71
CA ASN A 160 13.90 -6.42 10.97
C ASN A 160 12.43 -5.94 11.00
N ILE A 161 11.47 -6.85 10.97
CA ILE A 161 10.05 -6.49 11.05
C ILE A 161 9.66 -6.31 12.52
N GLU A 162 9.31 -5.07 12.88
CA GLU A 162 8.92 -4.67 14.24
C GLU A 162 7.61 -5.33 14.72
N SER A 163 6.73 -5.64 13.77
CA SER A 163 5.49 -6.34 14.07
C SER A 163 5.76 -7.74 14.60
N LYS A 164 5.05 -8.16 15.65
CA LYS A 164 5.13 -9.49 16.25
C LYS A 164 4.88 -10.65 15.26
N CYS A 165 4.32 -10.37 14.09
CA CYS A 165 4.13 -11.38 13.05
C CYS A 165 5.46 -11.91 12.49
N GLY A 166 6.54 -11.10 12.52
CA GLY A 166 7.91 -11.47 12.15
C GLY A 166 8.08 -11.83 10.67
N TRP A 167 7.28 -11.25 9.77
CA TRP A 167 7.40 -11.48 8.33
C TRP A 167 6.86 -10.31 7.50
N SER A 168 7.30 -10.25 6.23
CA SER A 168 6.80 -9.30 5.23
C SER A 168 6.64 -10.02 3.89
N PRO A 169 5.64 -9.66 3.07
CA PRO A 169 5.53 -10.15 1.68
C PRO A 169 6.69 -9.66 0.80
N PHE A 170 7.47 -8.72 1.29
CA PHE A 170 8.63 -8.14 0.61
C PHE A 170 9.96 -8.61 1.20
N ASN A 171 9.99 -9.73 1.94
CA ASN A 171 11.24 -10.27 2.45
C ASN A 171 12.25 -10.49 1.32
N ASP A 172 13.53 -10.09 1.54
CA ASP A 172 14.62 -10.13 0.57
C ASP A 172 14.44 -9.22 -0.67
N VAL A 173 13.54 -8.24 -0.60
CA VAL A 173 13.36 -7.21 -1.63
C VAL A 173 14.06 -5.92 -1.21
N GLU A 174 14.89 -5.36 -2.08
CA GLU A 174 15.50 -4.03 -1.91
C GLU A 174 14.59 -2.95 -2.50
N PHE A 175 14.34 -1.91 -1.72
CA PHE A 175 13.65 -0.70 -2.15
C PHE A 175 14.57 0.51 -2.05
N LYS A 176 14.36 1.50 -2.93
CA LYS A 176 15.07 2.79 -2.92
C LYS A 176 14.12 3.89 -2.45
N GLY A 177 14.55 4.62 -1.42
CA GLY A 177 13.77 5.62 -0.71
C GLY A 177 13.22 5.07 0.61
N THR A 178 13.54 5.74 1.71
CA THR A 178 13.08 5.33 3.05
C THR A 178 13.02 6.51 4.00
N PRO A 179 12.09 6.51 4.97
CA PRO A 179 12.18 7.39 6.13
C PRO A 179 13.50 7.20 6.88
N VAL A 180 14.05 8.27 7.47
CA VAL A 180 15.30 8.31 8.21
C VAL A 180 15.12 8.99 9.56
#